data_024a92abba76bc1d8333325f417cb578
#
_entry.id   024a92abba76bc1d8333325f417cb578
#
_cell.length_a   1.000
_cell.length_b   1.000
_cell.length_c   1.000
_cell.angle_alpha   90.00
_cell.angle_beta   90.00
_cell.angle_gamma   90.00
#
_symmetry.space_group_name_H-M   'P 1'
#
loop_
_entity.id
_entity.type
_entity.pdbx_description
1 polymer ?
#
loop_
_entity_poly.entity_id
_entity_poly.type
_entity_poly.pdbx_seq_one_letter_code
_entity_poly.pdbx_strand_id
1 'polypeptide(L)'
;MGKLLGASPFLSRDIRKLIITLVFAAIYFGLAGILGMLFMQWLLRQDYAADSATKHGISTRPSSRLGGVAVFVITCSLMAFSDFLSPGAVLFKSPSIYYYSLFLFIACFSLGLWDDISVGGLRPKFRLVTLSLIYAVVLVGVPELIPSSLGIAPLDFVMSIPLIGLVLTIIFCVGFLNAINMADGANGLVPGIALLSFFFFSLLD
;
A
#
# COMPACT_ATOMS: atom_id res chain seq x y z
N MET A 1 46.20 -30.72 8.87
CA MET A 1 45.80 -29.54 8.08
C MET A 1 44.77 -30.05 7.06
N GLY A 2 43.47 -29.83 7.23
CA GLY A 2 42.46 -30.36 6.29
C GLY A 2 41.11 -30.66 6.94
N LYS A 3 40.48 -29.68 7.66
CA LYS A 3 39.06 -29.71 8.03
C LYS A 3 38.55 -28.27 8.09
N LEU A 4 38.39 -27.69 6.92
CA LEU A 4 37.65 -26.44 6.73
C LEU A 4 36.75 -26.63 5.50
N LEU A 5 35.46 -26.24 5.65
CA LEU A 5 34.42 -26.24 4.63
C LEU A 5 33.56 -27.52 4.47
N GLY A 6 33.00 -27.98 5.59
CA GLY A 6 31.74 -28.70 5.54
C GLY A 6 30.61 -27.71 5.79
N ALA A 7 30.17 -26.97 4.77
CA ALA A 7 28.89 -26.25 4.85
C ALA A 7 27.81 -27.29 5.19
N SER A 8 27.15 -27.14 6.35
CA SER A 8 26.15 -28.11 6.80
C SER A 8 25.09 -28.27 5.71
N PRO A 9 24.62 -29.50 5.42
CA PRO A 9 23.59 -29.74 4.40
C PRO A 9 22.29 -28.96 4.66
N PHE A 10 22.13 -28.49 5.88
CA PHE A 10 21.04 -27.63 6.31
C PHE A 10 21.15 -26.21 5.69
N LEU A 11 22.32 -25.59 5.76
CA LEU A 11 22.59 -24.25 5.19
C LEU A 11 22.39 -24.24 3.66
N SER A 12 22.77 -25.31 2.96
CA SER A 12 22.58 -25.44 1.53
C SER A 12 21.12 -25.57 1.12
N ARG A 13 20.30 -26.17 1.95
CA ARG A 13 18.86 -26.35 1.70
C ARG A 13 18.09 -25.03 1.87
N ASP A 14 18.42 -24.25 2.88
CA ASP A 14 17.77 -22.97 3.15
C ASP A 14 18.18 -21.90 2.11
N ILE A 15 19.44 -21.87 1.72
CA ILE A 15 19.90 -21.01 0.61
C ILE A 15 19.19 -21.36 -0.70
N ARG A 16 19.03 -22.66 -1.00
CA ARG A 16 18.30 -23.08 -2.20
C ARG A 16 16.85 -22.65 -2.19
N LYS A 17 16.15 -22.81 -1.05
CA LYS A 17 14.77 -22.32 -0.89
C LYS A 17 14.69 -20.82 -1.08
N LEU A 18 15.59 -20.06 -0.46
CA LEU A 18 15.66 -18.61 -0.62
C LEU A 18 15.84 -18.20 -2.08
N ILE A 19 16.80 -18.81 -2.79
CA ILE A 19 17.03 -18.53 -4.22
C ILE A 19 15.78 -18.83 -5.05
N ILE A 20 15.14 -19.98 -4.82
CA ILE A 20 13.92 -20.37 -5.54
C ILE A 20 12.82 -19.34 -5.28
N THR A 21 12.59 -18.95 -4.02
CA THR A 21 11.59 -17.94 -3.65
C THR A 21 11.89 -16.61 -4.31
N LEU A 22 13.14 -16.15 -4.31
CA LEU A 22 13.53 -14.88 -4.97
C LEU A 22 13.32 -14.93 -6.48
N VAL A 23 13.64 -16.06 -7.13
CA VAL A 23 13.41 -16.23 -8.57
C VAL A 23 11.92 -16.21 -8.89
N PHE A 24 11.09 -16.93 -8.14
CA PHE A 24 9.63 -16.90 -8.32
C PHE A 24 9.06 -15.51 -8.07
N ALA A 25 9.50 -14.82 -7.02
CA ALA A 25 9.09 -13.45 -6.75
C ALA A 25 9.48 -12.51 -7.91
N ALA A 26 10.72 -12.59 -8.41
CA ALA A 26 11.17 -11.76 -9.52
C ALA A 26 10.35 -12.00 -10.81
N ILE A 27 10.05 -13.26 -11.13
CA ILE A 27 9.21 -13.62 -12.29
C ILE A 27 7.78 -13.06 -12.07
N TYR A 28 7.21 -13.25 -10.88
CA TYR A 28 5.86 -12.79 -10.57
C TYR A 28 5.75 -11.26 -10.67
N PHE A 29 6.66 -10.53 -10.02
CA PHE A 29 6.68 -9.07 -10.09
C PHE A 29 6.93 -8.55 -11.51
N GLY A 30 7.80 -9.22 -12.27
CA GLY A 30 8.04 -8.90 -13.67
C GLY A 30 6.78 -9.06 -14.53
N LEU A 31 6.08 -10.19 -14.41
CA LEU A 31 4.83 -10.45 -15.11
C LEU A 31 3.73 -9.47 -14.69
N ALA A 32 3.56 -9.22 -13.38
CA ALA A 32 2.59 -8.27 -12.87
C ALA A 32 2.85 -6.85 -13.39
N GLY A 33 4.11 -6.43 -13.45
CA GLY A 33 4.51 -5.14 -14.02
C GLY A 33 4.18 -5.03 -15.51
N ILE A 34 4.48 -6.06 -16.29
CA ILE A 34 4.15 -6.11 -17.73
C ILE A 34 2.63 -6.06 -17.94
N LEU A 35 1.86 -6.87 -17.20
CA LEU A 35 0.40 -6.88 -17.30
C LEU A 35 -0.19 -5.53 -16.88
N GLY A 36 0.32 -4.93 -15.82
CA GLY A 36 -0.07 -3.58 -15.39
C GLY A 36 0.20 -2.54 -16.48
N MET A 37 1.37 -2.59 -17.12
CA MET A 37 1.71 -1.68 -18.21
C MET A 37 0.79 -1.89 -19.44
N LEU A 38 0.53 -3.13 -19.83
CA LEU A 38 -0.38 -3.45 -20.94
C LEU A 38 -1.81 -2.99 -20.63
N PHE A 39 -2.28 -3.19 -19.40
CA PHE A 39 -3.58 -2.73 -18.94
C PHE A 39 -3.69 -1.20 -18.99
N MET A 40 -2.66 -0.49 -18.52
CA MET A 40 -2.61 0.98 -18.60
C MET A 40 -2.61 1.46 -20.05
N GLN A 41 -1.85 0.82 -20.96
CA GLN A 41 -1.87 1.15 -22.39
C GLN A 41 -3.24 0.90 -23.01
N TRP A 42 -3.92 -0.17 -22.61
CA TRP A 42 -5.28 -0.45 -23.05
C TRP A 42 -6.27 0.62 -22.60
N LEU A 43 -6.21 1.04 -21.32
CA LEU A 43 -7.05 2.11 -20.77
C LEU A 43 -6.83 3.44 -21.50
N LEU A 44 -5.58 3.79 -21.80
CA LEU A 44 -5.25 5.01 -22.56
C LEU A 44 -5.84 4.98 -23.97
N ARG A 45 -5.93 3.81 -24.61
CA ARG A 45 -6.57 3.65 -25.95
C ARG A 45 -8.08 3.84 -25.93
N GLN A 46 -8.70 3.64 -24.78
CA GLN A 46 -10.16 3.79 -24.60
C GLN A 46 -10.57 5.21 -24.24
N ASP A 47 -9.61 6.16 -24.10
CA ASP A 47 -9.83 7.52 -23.59
C ASP A 47 -10.60 7.59 -22.25
N TYR A 48 -10.62 6.47 -21.52
CA TYR A 48 -11.34 6.36 -20.26
C TYR A 48 -10.57 7.08 -19.16
N ALA A 49 -11.18 8.08 -18.53
CA ALA A 49 -10.58 8.90 -17.49
C ALA A 49 -9.20 9.48 -17.87
N ALA A 50 -9.01 9.79 -19.16
CA ALA A 50 -7.82 10.46 -19.65
C ALA A 50 -7.72 11.87 -19.08
N ASP A 51 -6.59 12.21 -18.50
CA ASP A 51 -6.31 13.59 -18.09
C ASP A 51 -5.63 14.33 -19.24
N SER A 52 -6.13 15.53 -19.54
CA SER A 52 -5.55 16.34 -20.61
C SER A 52 -4.15 16.82 -20.19
N ALA A 53 -3.16 16.60 -21.05
CA ALA A 53 -1.76 17.01 -20.83
C ALA A 53 -1.60 18.51 -20.50
N THR A 54 -2.59 19.33 -20.83
CA THR A 54 -2.59 20.79 -20.63
C THR A 54 -2.86 21.21 -19.18
N LYS A 55 -3.37 20.30 -18.31
CA LYS A 55 -3.82 20.68 -16.97
C LYS A 55 -2.69 20.90 -15.97
N HIS A 56 -1.52 20.29 -16.19
CA HIS A 56 -0.37 20.37 -15.27
C HIS A 56 0.95 20.83 -15.92
N GLY A 57 0.96 21.19 -17.20
CA GLY A 57 2.07 21.90 -17.88
C GLY A 57 3.40 21.12 -18.03
N ILE A 58 3.52 19.88 -17.57
CA ILE A 58 4.79 19.17 -17.49
C ILE A 58 4.88 17.97 -18.46
N SER A 59 3.75 17.45 -18.93
CA SER A 59 3.72 16.29 -19.82
C SER A 59 2.98 16.61 -21.13
N THR A 60 3.57 16.21 -22.25
CA THR A 60 2.96 16.29 -23.58
C THR A 60 2.10 15.07 -23.92
N ARG A 61 2.08 14.06 -23.04
CA ARG A 61 1.34 12.80 -23.26
C ARG A 61 0.14 12.69 -22.32
N PRO A 62 -1.02 12.26 -22.81
CA PRO A 62 -2.18 11.98 -21.97
C PRO A 62 -1.84 10.85 -20.97
N SER A 63 -2.29 10.97 -19.74
CA SER A 63 -2.17 9.94 -18.70
C SER A 63 -3.55 9.49 -18.26
N SER A 64 -3.68 8.22 -17.86
CA SER A 64 -4.91 7.71 -17.26
C SER A 64 -4.86 7.86 -15.75
N ARG A 65 -5.96 8.32 -15.14
CA ARG A 65 -6.13 8.37 -13.68
C ARG A 65 -6.33 7.00 -13.06
N LEU A 66 -6.61 5.97 -13.87
CA LEU A 66 -6.91 4.61 -13.39
C LEU A 66 -5.67 3.78 -13.06
N GLY A 67 -4.49 4.41 -12.89
CA GLY A 67 -3.27 3.71 -12.45
C GLY A 67 -3.43 2.92 -11.17
N GLY A 68 -4.22 3.45 -10.23
CA GLY A 68 -4.57 2.78 -8.98
C GLY A 68 -5.26 1.42 -9.17
N VAL A 69 -6.02 1.24 -10.26
CA VAL A 69 -6.66 -0.06 -10.57
C VAL A 69 -5.61 -1.14 -10.86
N ALA A 70 -4.57 -0.81 -11.62
CA ALA A 70 -3.48 -1.75 -11.89
C ALA A 70 -2.77 -2.16 -10.60
N VAL A 71 -2.45 -1.19 -9.73
CA VAL A 71 -1.83 -1.44 -8.42
C VAL A 71 -2.74 -2.31 -7.55
N PHE A 72 -4.04 -2.03 -7.50
CA PHE A 72 -5.01 -2.80 -6.73
C PHE A 72 -5.07 -4.25 -7.19
N VAL A 73 -5.21 -4.51 -8.50
CA VAL A 73 -5.27 -5.86 -9.06
C VAL A 73 -3.98 -6.63 -8.79
N ILE A 74 -2.82 -5.98 -8.94
CA ILE A 74 -1.52 -6.60 -8.65
C ILE A 74 -1.42 -6.96 -7.16
N THR A 75 -1.81 -6.06 -6.26
CA THR A 75 -1.76 -6.30 -4.82
C THR A 75 -2.70 -7.43 -4.40
N CYS A 76 -3.94 -7.47 -4.90
CA CYS A 76 -4.87 -8.57 -4.66
C CYS A 76 -4.31 -9.91 -5.17
N SER A 77 -3.71 -9.91 -6.36
CA SER A 77 -3.09 -11.11 -6.93
C SER A 77 -1.91 -11.60 -6.09
N LEU A 78 -1.09 -10.67 -5.56
CA LEU A 78 0.02 -11.00 -4.65
C LEU A 78 -0.47 -11.60 -3.34
N MET A 79 -1.52 -11.03 -2.74
CA MET A 79 -2.11 -11.58 -1.51
C MET A 79 -2.62 -13.00 -1.74
N ALA A 80 -3.39 -13.22 -2.81
CA ALA A 80 -3.90 -14.55 -3.17
C ALA A 80 -2.77 -15.55 -3.46
N PHE A 81 -1.71 -15.12 -4.13
CA PHE A 81 -0.56 -15.96 -4.44
C PHE A 81 0.27 -16.30 -3.18
N SER A 82 0.41 -15.36 -2.26
CA SER A 82 1.06 -15.60 -0.97
C SER A 82 0.34 -16.67 -0.15
N ASP A 83 -0.99 -16.60 -0.10
CA ASP A 83 -1.82 -17.61 0.58
C ASP A 83 -1.70 -19.00 -0.07
N PHE A 84 -1.58 -19.04 -1.40
CA PHE A 84 -1.38 -20.29 -2.14
C PHE A 84 0.01 -20.93 -1.88
N LEU A 85 1.08 -20.10 -1.83
CA LEU A 85 2.45 -20.60 -1.60
C LEU A 85 2.71 -21.03 -0.17
N SER A 86 2.08 -20.38 0.77
CA SER A 86 2.27 -20.63 2.20
C SER A 86 0.93 -20.68 2.92
N PRO A 87 0.13 -21.76 2.72
CA PRO A 87 -1.14 -21.92 3.40
C PRO A 87 -0.90 -21.93 4.91
N GLY A 88 -1.43 -20.93 5.62
CA GLY A 88 -1.26 -20.76 7.06
C GLY A 88 -0.06 -19.92 7.50
N ALA A 89 0.74 -19.38 6.59
CA ALA A 89 1.60 -18.25 6.91
C ALA A 89 0.71 -17.02 7.12
N VAL A 90 0.31 -16.81 8.37
CA VAL A 90 -0.52 -15.68 8.75
C VAL A 90 0.33 -14.43 8.59
N LEU A 91 0.16 -13.68 7.49
CA LEU A 91 0.77 -12.37 7.26
C LEU A 91 0.44 -11.38 8.39
N PHE A 92 -0.58 -11.66 9.18
CA PHE A 92 -1.04 -10.84 10.29
C PHE A 92 -1.18 -11.66 11.56
N LYS A 93 -0.75 -11.08 12.69
CA LYS A 93 -0.77 -11.73 14.02
C LYS A 93 -2.17 -12.20 14.49
N SER A 94 -3.24 -11.63 13.89
CA SER A 94 -4.61 -11.96 14.27
C SER A 94 -5.52 -11.94 13.03
N PRO A 95 -6.52 -12.83 12.95
CA PRO A 95 -7.52 -12.80 11.87
C PRO A 95 -8.28 -11.47 11.80
N SER A 96 -8.52 -10.82 12.93
CA SER A 96 -9.20 -9.52 12.98
C SER A 96 -8.39 -8.46 12.25
N ILE A 97 -7.10 -8.36 12.50
CA ILE A 97 -6.20 -7.42 11.81
C ILE A 97 -6.25 -7.66 10.30
N TYR A 98 -6.23 -8.93 9.86
CA TYR A 98 -6.32 -9.27 8.45
C TYR A 98 -7.61 -8.75 7.80
N TYR A 99 -8.77 -9.06 8.37
CA TYR A 99 -10.06 -8.67 7.78
C TYR A 99 -10.28 -7.16 7.80
N TYR A 100 -9.90 -6.47 8.88
CA TYR A 100 -10.00 -5.02 8.94
C TYR A 100 -9.01 -4.30 8.02
N SER A 101 -7.81 -4.83 7.85
CA SER A 101 -6.83 -4.31 6.87
C SER A 101 -7.32 -4.51 5.43
N LEU A 102 -7.90 -5.67 5.12
CA LEU A 102 -8.51 -5.93 3.82
C LEU A 102 -9.70 -5.00 3.56
N PHE A 103 -10.57 -4.80 4.55
CA PHE A 103 -11.66 -3.82 4.48
C PHE A 103 -11.13 -2.42 4.21
N LEU A 104 -10.12 -1.96 4.97
CA LEU A 104 -9.49 -0.66 4.78
C LEU A 104 -8.95 -0.50 3.35
N PHE A 105 -8.23 -1.49 2.86
CA PHE A 105 -7.65 -1.49 1.52
C PHE A 105 -8.73 -1.37 0.44
N ILE A 106 -9.78 -2.19 0.50
CA ILE A 106 -10.89 -2.17 -0.47
C ILE A 106 -11.68 -0.86 -0.37
N ALA A 107 -11.98 -0.38 0.83
CA ALA A 107 -12.77 0.83 1.04
C ALA A 107 -12.03 2.09 0.55
N CYS A 108 -10.74 2.21 0.87
CA CYS A 108 -9.91 3.32 0.39
C CYS A 108 -9.74 3.28 -1.13
N PHE A 109 -9.50 2.09 -1.72
CA PHE A 109 -9.44 1.92 -3.16
C PHE A 109 -10.76 2.33 -3.83
N SER A 110 -11.89 1.84 -3.32
CA SER A 110 -13.22 2.14 -3.89
C SER A 110 -13.54 3.63 -3.84
N LEU A 111 -13.18 4.31 -2.75
CA LEU A 111 -13.35 5.76 -2.63
C LEU A 111 -12.45 6.52 -3.62
N GLY A 112 -11.19 6.14 -3.76
CA GLY A 112 -10.26 6.72 -4.72
C GLY A 112 -10.71 6.51 -6.16
N LEU A 113 -11.14 5.29 -6.49
CA LEU A 113 -11.68 4.96 -7.82
C LEU A 113 -12.94 5.79 -8.12
N TRP A 114 -13.81 5.96 -7.14
CA TRP A 114 -14.99 6.81 -7.29
C TRP A 114 -14.61 8.27 -7.53
N ASP A 115 -13.61 8.79 -6.83
CA ASP A 115 -13.06 10.14 -7.05
C ASP A 115 -12.54 10.30 -8.48
N ASP A 116 -11.76 9.33 -8.97
CA ASP A 116 -11.14 9.34 -10.31
C ASP A 116 -12.16 9.25 -11.47
N ILE A 117 -13.24 8.47 -11.29
CA ILE A 117 -14.29 8.28 -12.30
C ILE A 117 -15.30 9.45 -12.28
N SER A 118 -15.47 10.10 -11.14
CA SER A 118 -16.45 11.18 -11.00
C SER A 118 -16.04 12.41 -11.81
N VAL A 119 -16.98 12.95 -12.59
CA VAL A 119 -16.76 14.18 -13.36
C VAL A 119 -16.53 15.35 -12.38
N GLY A 120 -15.30 15.87 -12.35
CA GLY A 120 -14.90 16.94 -11.43
C GLY A 120 -14.42 16.47 -10.06
N GLY A 121 -14.35 15.15 -9.84
CA GLY A 121 -13.93 14.56 -8.56
C GLY A 121 -14.96 14.67 -7.44
N LEU A 122 -14.71 14.02 -6.31
CA LEU A 122 -15.54 14.12 -5.12
C LEU A 122 -15.27 15.44 -4.38
N ARG A 123 -16.30 15.97 -3.73
CA ARG A 123 -16.14 17.15 -2.88
C ARG A 123 -15.12 16.86 -1.77
N PRO A 124 -14.11 17.74 -1.53
CA PRO A 124 -13.06 17.48 -0.54
C PRO A 124 -13.60 17.14 0.85
N LYS A 125 -14.65 17.82 1.29
CA LYS A 125 -15.32 17.55 2.59
C LYS A 125 -15.89 16.13 2.66
N PHE A 126 -16.54 15.66 1.58
CA PHE A 126 -17.11 14.33 1.51
C PHE A 126 -16.01 13.27 1.59
N ARG A 127 -14.92 13.45 0.84
CA ARG A 127 -13.77 12.55 0.86
C ARG A 127 -13.13 12.46 2.26
N LEU A 128 -12.91 13.61 2.92
CA LEU A 128 -12.36 13.66 4.28
C LEU A 128 -13.26 12.94 5.29
N VAL A 129 -14.56 13.21 5.29
CA VAL A 129 -15.51 12.57 6.21
C VAL A 129 -15.57 11.07 5.97
N THR A 130 -15.68 10.64 4.72
CA THR A 130 -15.76 9.21 4.39
C THR A 130 -14.47 8.47 4.78
N LEU A 131 -13.29 9.03 4.52
CA LEU A 131 -12.02 8.46 4.99
C LEU A 131 -11.97 8.39 6.51
N SER A 132 -12.38 9.45 7.21
CA SER A 132 -12.40 9.45 8.67
C SER A 132 -13.31 8.36 9.24
N LEU A 133 -14.47 8.12 8.62
CA LEU A 133 -15.37 7.05 9.02
C LEU A 133 -14.78 5.66 8.75
N ILE A 134 -14.14 5.45 7.60
CA ILE A 134 -13.46 4.19 7.28
C ILE A 134 -12.38 3.89 8.33
N TYR A 135 -11.52 4.86 8.63
CA TYR A 135 -10.49 4.69 9.66
C TYR A 135 -11.06 4.50 11.05
N ALA A 136 -12.13 5.21 11.40
CA ALA A 136 -12.80 5.02 12.69
C ALA A 136 -13.31 3.59 12.86
N VAL A 137 -13.97 3.01 11.85
CA VAL A 137 -14.45 1.63 11.88
C VAL A 137 -13.29 0.66 12.11
N VAL A 138 -12.18 0.85 11.40
CA VAL A 138 -11.01 -0.04 11.50
C VAL A 138 -10.34 0.08 12.86
N LEU A 139 -10.08 1.29 13.35
CA LEU A 139 -9.37 1.53 14.60
C LEU A 139 -10.20 1.17 15.83
N VAL A 140 -11.54 1.28 15.75
CA VAL A 140 -12.45 0.79 16.81
C VAL A 140 -12.49 -0.74 16.80
N GLY A 141 -12.47 -1.36 15.61
CA GLY A 141 -12.48 -2.82 15.48
C GLY A 141 -11.14 -3.48 15.83
N VAL A 142 -10.04 -2.75 15.69
CA VAL A 142 -8.68 -3.21 16.01
C VAL A 142 -7.91 -2.11 16.74
N PRO A 143 -8.16 -1.93 18.04
CA PRO A 143 -7.51 -0.88 18.84
C PRO A 143 -5.97 -1.01 18.90
N GLU A 144 -5.45 -2.21 18.64
CA GLU A 144 -4.01 -2.51 18.58
C GLU A 144 -3.27 -1.73 17.49
N LEU A 145 -3.99 -1.21 16.50
CA LEU A 145 -3.44 -0.34 15.44
C LEU A 145 -3.27 1.11 15.89
N ILE A 146 -3.80 1.49 17.06
CA ILE A 146 -3.61 2.82 17.63
C ILE A 146 -2.24 2.83 18.36
N PRO A 147 -1.30 3.70 17.97
CA PRO A 147 -0.01 3.78 18.64
C PRO A 147 -0.19 4.15 20.13
N SER A 148 0.37 3.35 21.03
CA SER A 148 0.34 3.63 22.47
C SER A 148 1.46 4.59 22.90
N SER A 149 2.54 4.68 22.12
CA SER A 149 3.67 5.56 22.37
C SER A 149 4.31 5.99 21.04
N LEU A 150 4.73 7.24 20.99
CA LEU A 150 5.47 7.82 19.86
C LEU A 150 6.92 8.13 20.24
N GLY A 151 7.35 7.79 21.48
CA GLY A 151 8.68 8.08 22.02
C GLY A 151 8.88 9.54 22.43
N ILE A 152 7.80 10.33 22.53
CA ILE A 152 7.81 11.74 22.94
C ILE A 152 6.87 11.90 24.13
N ALA A 153 7.43 12.04 25.34
CA ALA A 153 6.68 11.98 26.59
C ALA A 153 5.39 12.84 26.64
N PRO A 154 5.35 14.10 26.17
CA PRO A 154 4.10 14.87 26.15
C PRO A 154 3.03 14.27 25.22
N LEU A 155 3.44 13.72 24.06
CA LEU A 155 2.53 13.09 23.12
C LEU A 155 2.06 11.73 23.63
N ASP A 156 2.94 10.97 24.25
CA ASP A 156 2.59 9.66 24.82
C ASP A 156 1.52 9.79 25.91
N PHE A 157 1.61 10.83 26.74
CA PHE A 157 0.57 11.14 27.72
C PHE A 157 -0.79 11.41 27.05
N VAL A 158 -0.81 12.18 25.97
CA VAL A 158 -2.01 12.49 25.20
C VAL A 158 -2.56 11.25 24.50
N MET A 159 -1.69 10.43 23.89
CA MET A 159 -2.05 9.19 23.21
C MET A 159 -2.57 8.12 24.19
N SER A 160 -2.16 8.15 25.46
CA SER A 160 -2.66 7.21 26.48
C SER A 160 -4.16 7.36 26.79
N ILE A 161 -4.79 8.49 26.42
CA ILE A 161 -6.22 8.69 26.54
C ILE A 161 -6.93 8.09 25.33
N PRO A 162 -7.69 6.98 25.47
CA PRO A 162 -8.14 6.15 24.31
C PRO A 162 -8.88 6.95 23.24
N LEU A 163 -9.78 7.85 23.64
CA LEU A 163 -10.55 8.67 22.69
C LEU A 163 -9.66 9.66 21.93
N ILE A 164 -8.71 10.27 22.64
CA ILE A 164 -7.80 11.24 22.02
C ILE A 164 -6.83 10.51 21.09
N GLY A 165 -6.26 9.39 21.53
CA GLY A 165 -5.40 8.54 20.71
C GLY A 165 -6.09 8.09 19.42
N LEU A 166 -7.36 7.65 19.52
CA LEU A 166 -8.17 7.30 18.35
C LEU A 166 -8.32 8.49 17.38
N VAL A 167 -8.76 9.65 17.89
CA VAL A 167 -9.01 10.84 17.05
C VAL A 167 -7.72 11.33 16.41
N LEU A 168 -6.61 11.40 17.15
CA LEU A 168 -5.32 11.82 16.61
C LEU A 168 -4.82 10.85 15.54
N THR A 169 -4.96 9.54 15.75
CA THR A 169 -4.58 8.53 14.74
C THR A 169 -5.42 8.69 13.48
N ILE A 170 -6.73 8.91 13.59
CA ILE A 170 -7.58 9.18 12.40
C ILE A 170 -7.10 10.43 11.66
N ILE A 171 -6.88 11.54 12.38
CA ILE A 171 -6.42 12.81 11.78
C ILE A 171 -5.08 12.59 11.07
N PHE A 172 -4.15 11.87 11.69
CA PHE A 172 -2.85 11.57 11.11
C PHE A 172 -2.98 10.73 9.82
N CYS A 173 -3.72 9.63 9.87
CA CYS A 173 -3.90 8.74 8.72
C CYS A 173 -4.61 9.44 7.55
N VAL A 174 -5.70 10.15 7.83
CA VAL A 174 -6.46 10.88 6.81
C VAL A 174 -5.65 12.06 6.26
N GLY A 175 -4.94 12.78 7.13
CA GLY A 175 -4.05 13.87 6.74
C GLY A 175 -2.90 13.38 5.85
N PHE A 176 -2.28 12.25 6.21
CA PHE A 176 -1.21 11.64 5.44
C PHE A 176 -1.68 11.20 4.04
N LEU A 177 -2.84 10.53 3.94
CA LEU A 177 -3.41 10.15 2.64
C LEU A 177 -3.72 11.37 1.76
N ASN A 178 -4.25 12.45 2.35
CA ASN A 178 -4.49 13.67 1.60
C ASN A 178 -3.17 14.36 1.17
N ALA A 179 -2.16 14.36 2.03
CA ALA A 179 -0.85 14.90 1.68
C ALA A 179 -0.22 14.13 0.50
N ILE A 180 -0.28 12.79 0.53
CA ILE A 180 0.17 11.95 -0.58
C ILE A 180 -0.61 12.26 -1.86
N ASN A 181 -1.93 12.36 -1.79
CA ASN A 181 -2.76 12.68 -2.95
C ASN A 181 -2.44 14.08 -3.54
N MET A 182 -2.11 15.06 -2.71
CA MET A 182 -1.65 16.36 -3.18
C MET A 182 -0.24 16.31 -3.79
N ALA A 183 0.64 15.48 -3.22
CA ALA A 183 2.00 15.28 -3.71
C ALA A 183 2.07 14.51 -5.04
N ASP A 184 1.02 13.74 -5.37
CA ASP A 184 0.96 12.95 -6.61
C ASP A 184 0.95 13.81 -7.89
N GLY A 185 0.68 15.12 -7.76
CA GLY A 185 0.85 16.09 -8.85
C GLY A 185 2.30 16.28 -9.29
N ALA A 186 3.29 15.83 -8.53
CA ALA A 186 4.70 15.88 -8.89
C ALA A 186 5.17 14.52 -9.41
N ASN A 187 5.52 14.45 -10.70
CA ASN A 187 5.91 13.21 -11.38
C ASN A 187 7.00 12.42 -10.62
N GLY A 188 6.65 11.21 -10.18
CA GLY A 188 7.58 10.30 -9.52
C GLY A 188 7.81 10.56 -8.02
N LEU A 189 7.25 11.61 -7.42
CA LEU A 189 7.45 11.91 -6.00
C LEU A 189 6.83 10.84 -5.10
N VAL A 190 5.59 10.48 -5.32
CA VAL A 190 4.87 9.46 -4.52
C VAL A 190 5.51 8.07 -4.62
N PRO A 191 5.75 7.51 -5.82
CA PRO A 191 6.47 6.24 -5.92
C PRO A 191 7.89 6.31 -5.36
N GLY A 192 8.59 7.45 -5.48
CA GLY A 192 9.90 7.65 -4.87
C GLY A 192 9.87 7.58 -3.35
N ILE A 193 8.93 8.27 -2.71
CA ILE A 193 8.71 8.20 -1.26
C ILE A 193 8.36 6.77 -0.83
N ALA A 194 7.47 6.09 -1.54
CA ALA A 194 7.09 4.72 -1.23
C ALA A 194 8.29 3.76 -1.31
N LEU A 195 9.10 3.84 -2.37
CA LEU A 195 10.30 3.02 -2.53
C LEU A 195 11.30 3.26 -1.40
N LEU A 196 11.57 4.53 -1.05
CA LEU A 196 12.45 4.86 0.07
C LEU A 196 11.90 4.33 1.39
N SER A 197 10.61 4.48 1.65
CA SER A 197 9.98 3.98 2.87
C SER A 197 10.12 2.46 2.98
N PHE A 198 9.79 1.70 1.93
CA PHE A 198 9.95 0.25 1.92
C PHE A 198 11.41 -0.18 2.08
N PHE A 199 12.35 0.53 1.45
CA PHE A 199 13.77 0.27 1.61
C PHE A 199 14.21 0.43 3.06
N PHE A 200 13.84 1.54 3.72
CA PHE A 200 14.19 1.77 5.12
C PHE A 200 13.51 0.76 6.06
N PHE A 201 12.24 0.42 5.85
CA PHE A 201 11.56 -0.61 6.65
C PHE A 201 12.23 -1.97 6.52
N SER A 202 12.71 -2.33 5.33
CA SER A 202 13.43 -3.61 5.11
C SER A 202 14.81 -3.67 5.80
N LEU A 203 15.34 -2.55 6.26
CA LEU A 203 16.60 -2.49 7.02
C LEU A 203 16.39 -2.58 8.54
N LEU A 204 15.13 -2.47 9.01
CA LEU A 204 14.79 -2.47 10.44
C LEU A 204 14.39 -3.88 10.92
N ASP A 205 14.15 -4.84 10.02
CA ASP A 205 13.90 -6.26 10.27
C ASP A 205 15.23 -7.05 10.30
#